data_55b42cf4bacb6546103faceef2054f86
#
_entry.id   55b42cf4bacb6546103faceef2054f86
#
_cell.length_a   1.000
_cell.length_b   1.000
_cell.length_c   1.000
_cell.angle_alpha   90.00
_cell.angle_beta   90.00
_cell.angle_gamma   90.00
#
_symmetry.space_group_name_H-M   'P 1'
#
loop_
_entity.id
_entity.type
_entity.pdbx_description
1 polymer ?
#
loop_
_entity_poly.entity_id
_entity_poly.type
_entity_poly.pdbx_seq_one_letter_code
_entity_poly.pdbx_strand_id
1 'polypeptide(L)'
;MIRLRMLLGCTAAIGCLLGPAIAEEADPAAIVAGLFAAGGNHTGVRASGAKGVCLKGEFTPAPGAAALSKAPQLQKPAPVTARFSMGGSNPKVSDKAKPVTRGFAMRLNDPAGDMVFVLISAPVFSTRTPEQLLASLQARKPGPDGKPDAEKVKAFVAANPETTRQAAWLNARPVPASFAGVDYWGVHAYTLTNAKGETKTARLKFVAADKAGLSDDELKAKPDSFYADELKERLGRGPARFDLVAILAEPGDPTNDATVQWPEEQRKTEMLGTLTITAIEPDATCDARTFDPVAELPEGIAGPADDPIFAVRSPAYAVSLSRRAH
;
A
#
# COMPACT_ATOMS: atom_id res chain seq x y z
N MET A 1 17.46 70.84 -50.80
CA MET A 1 16.31 70.01 -50.64
C MET A 1 16.79 68.58 -50.28
N ILE A 2 16.83 68.26 -49.00
CA ILE A 2 17.37 66.96 -48.45
C ILE A 2 16.14 66.14 -48.03
N ARG A 3 15.95 64.98 -48.70
CA ARG A 3 14.87 64.02 -48.39
C ARG A 3 15.36 63.06 -47.30
N LEU A 4 14.75 63.11 -46.13
CA LEU A 4 14.93 62.22 -44.98
C LEU A 4 14.10 60.91 -45.23
N ARG A 5 14.78 59.76 -45.33
CA ARG A 5 14.14 58.43 -45.37
C ARG A 5 13.98 57.88 -43.96
N MET A 6 12.74 57.73 -43.50
CA MET A 6 12.40 56.97 -42.30
C MET A 6 12.50 55.47 -42.60
N LEU A 7 13.33 54.76 -41.83
CA LEU A 7 13.36 53.32 -41.75
C LEU A 7 12.42 52.86 -40.64
N LEU A 8 11.32 52.18 -40.99
CA LEU A 8 10.48 51.45 -40.04
C LEU A 8 11.17 50.11 -39.70
N GLY A 9 11.59 49.98 -38.45
CA GLY A 9 12.06 48.72 -37.91
C GLY A 9 10.87 47.86 -37.46
N CYS A 10 10.63 46.73 -38.11
CA CYS A 10 9.69 45.68 -37.65
C CYS A 10 10.36 44.79 -36.60
N THR A 11 9.99 44.99 -35.34
CA THR A 11 10.34 44.03 -34.25
C THR A 11 9.35 42.87 -34.28
N ALA A 12 9.80 41.71 -34.76
CA ALA A 12 9.05 40.48 -34.65
C ALA A 12 9.18 39.94 -33.21
N ALA A 13 8.06 39.98 -32.46
CA ALA A 13 7.95 39.32 -31.17
C ALA A 13 7.80 37.81 -31.41
N ILE A 14 8.86 37.04 -31.07
CA ILE A 14 8.81 35.59 -31.01
C ILE A 14 8.07 35.21 -29.74
N GLY A 15 6.77 34.92 -29.86
CA GLY A 15 5.98 34.31 -28.80
C GLY A 15 6.42 32.86 -28.59
N CYS A 16 7.16 32.56 -27.54
CA CYS A 16 7.34 31.19 -27.07
C CYS A 16 5.98 30.62 -26.62
N LEU A 17 5.37 29.81 -27.47
CA LEU A 17 4.27 28.93 -27.08
C LEU A 17 4.88 27.84 -26.19
N LEU A 18 4.80 28.06 -24.86
CA LEU A 18 4.97 26.97 -23.89
C LEU A 18 3.75 26.04 -24.07
N GLY A 19 3.94 24.98 -24.84
CA GLY A 19 3.00 23.87 -24.87
C GLY A 19 2.88 23.27 -23.46
N PRO A 20 1.71 22.66 -23.10
CA PRO A 20 1.58 21.98 -21.83
C PRO A 20 2.72 20.95 -21.75
N ALA A 21 3.56 21.07 -20.72
CA ALA A 21 4.53 20.04 -20.38
C ALA A 21 3.71 18.76 -20.14
N ILE A 22 3.82 17.78 -21.03
CA ILE A 22 3.32 16.42 -20.77
C ILE A 22 4.15 15.96 -19.57
N ALA A 23 3.51 15.81 -18.41
CA ALA A 23 4.15 15.24 -17.25
C ALA A 23 4.65 13.84 -17.66
N GLU A 24 5.96 13.66 -17.64
CA GLU A 24 6.57 12.38 -17.92
C GLU A 24 6.04 11.37 -16.90
N GLU A 25 5.41 10.29 -17.36
CA GLU A 25 4.86 9.24 -16.52
C GLU A 25 5.98 8.67 -15.63
N ALA A 26 5.75 8.59 -14.33
CA ALA A 26 6.81 8.22 -13.40
C ALA A 26 7.27 6.77 -13.64
N ASP A 27 8.51 6.60 -14.07
CA ASP A 27 9.14 5.31 -14.34
C ASP A 27 9.10 4.41 -13.09
N PRO A 28 8.49 3.20 -13.15
CA PRO A 28 8.47 2.23 -12.06
C PRO A 28 9.86 1.89 -11.53
N ALA A 29 10.89 1.87 -12.38
CA ALA A 29 12.27 1.62 -11.97
C ALA A 29 12.84 2.77 -11.15
N ALA A 30 12.49 4.02 -11.46
CA ALA A 30 12.86 5.20 -10.68
C ALA A 30 12.17 5.21 -9.30
N ILE A 31 10.88 4.82 -9.24
CA ILE A 31 10.16 4.67 -7.96
C ILE A 31 10.83 3.62 -7.08
N VAL A 32 11.12 2.43 -7.63
CA VAL A 32 11.79 1.35 -6.90
C VAL A 32 13.18 1.76 -6.44
N ALA A 33 13.96 2.45 -7.29
CA ALA A 33 15.26 3.00 -6.90
C ALA A 33 15.14 4.01 -5.74
N GLY A 34 14.13 4.90 -5.80
CA GLY A 34 13.84 5.86 -4.73
C GLY A 34 13.47 5.18 -3.41
N LEU A 35 12.66 4.11 -3.45
CA LEU A 35 12.33 3.30 -2.27
C LEU A 35 13.58 2.68 -1.64
N PHE A 36 14.48 2.08 -2.44
CA PHE A 36 15.75 1.54 -1.93
C PHE A 36 16.63 2.63 -1.34
N ALA A 37 16.77 3.78 -2.01
CA ALA A 37 17.57 4.90 -1.52
C ALA A 37 17.05 5.41 -0.15
N ALA A 38 15.75 5.50 0.02
CA ALA A 38 15.13 5.91 1.28
C ALA A 38 15.38 4.91 2.43
N GLY A 39 15.56 3.62 2.13
CA GLY A 39 15.78 2.58 3.13
C GLY A 39 17.25 2.19 3.35
N GLY A 40 18.21 2.79 2.65
CA GLY A 40 19.65 2.52 2.81
C GLY A 40 20.25 1.55 1.78
N ASN A 41 19.60 1.31 0.65
CA ASN A 41 20.09 0.50 -0.48
C ASN A 41 20.51 -0.93 -0.13
N HIS A 42 19.73 -1.60 0.70
CA HIS A 42 19.99 -3.01 1.04
C HIS A 42 19.74 -3.91 -0.17
N THR A 43 20.65 -4.88 -0.40
CA THR A 43 20.54 -5.89 -1.48
C THR A 43 19.73 -7.11 -1.03
N GLY A 44 19.16 -7.85 -1.97
CA GLY A 44 18.42 -9.09 -1.70
C GLY A 44 17.09 -8.93 -0.95
N VAL A 45 16.61 -7.68 -0.76
CA VAL A 45 15.37 -7.39 -0.02
C VAL A 45 14.28 -6.79 -0.92
N ARG A 46 13.06 -6.72 -0.40
CA ARG A 46 11.93 -6.07 -1.08
C ARG A 46 12.10 -4.54 -1.06
N ALA A 47 11.70 -3.86 -2.13
CA ALA A 47 11.67 -2.40 -2.18
C ALA A 47 10.70 -1.78 -1.16
N SER A 48 9.68 -2.53 -0.74
CA SER A 48 8.79 -2.19 0.37
C SER A 48 8.43 -3.45 1.14
N GLY A 49 8.31 -3.34 2.46
CA GLY A 49 8.07 -4.49 3.32
C GLY A 49 9.31 -5.39 3.47
N ALA A 50 10.53 -4.84 3.48
CA ALA A 50 11.77 -5.61 3.57
C ALA A 50 11.85 -6.44 4.85
N LYS A 51 11.53 -5.85 6.01
CA LYS A 51 11.39 -6.60 7.28
C LYS A 51 9.99 -7.21 7.36
N GLY A 52 9.88 -8.50 7.64
CA GLY A 52 8.58 -9.15 7.78
C GLY A 52 8.68 -10.62 8.13
N VAL A 53 7.53 -11.29 8.21
CA VAL A 53 7.37 -12.69 8.61
C VAL A 53 6.42 -13.39 7.65
N CYS A 54 6.83 -14.52 7.09
CA CYS A 54 5.99 -15.37 6.23
C CYS A 54 5.06 -16.25 7.05
N LEU A 55 3.86 -16.50 6.57
CA LEU A 55 2.77 -17.11 7.30
C LEU A 55 1.96 -18.05 6.42
N LYS A 56 1.30 -19.01 7.06
CA LYS A 56 0.20 -19.77 6.46
C LYS A 56 -1.07 -19.67 7.28
N GLY A 57 -2.16 -19.91 6.59
CA GLY A 57 -3.48 -19.92 7.18
C GLY A 57 -4.54 -20.43 6.23
N GLU A 58 -5.78 -20.15 6.57
CA GLU A 58 -6.96 -20.49 5.78
C GLU A 58 -7.92 -19.31 5.78
N PHE A 59 -8.55 -19.08 4.65
CA PHE A 59 -9.65 -18.14 4.52
C PHE A 59 -10.96 -18.91 4.38
N THR A 60 -11.93 -18.60 5.24
CA THR A 60 -13.29 -19.16 5.20
C THR A 60 -14.26 -18.06 4.80
N PRO A 61 -14.94 -18.16 3.63
CA PRO A 61 -15.87 -17.13 3.20
C PRO A 61 -17.11 -17.08 4.10
N ALA A 62 -17.66 -15.87 4.27
CA ALA A 62 -18.93 -15.66 4.94
C ALA A 62 -20.11 -16.13 4.06
N PRO A 63 -21.25 -16.56 4.64
CA PRO A 63 -22.41 -17.02 3.87
C PRO A 63 -22.93 -16.02 2.84
N GLY A 64 -22.76 -14.71 3.08
CA GLY A 64 -23.17 -13.63 2.16
C GLY A 64 -22.16 -13.24 1.09
N ALA A 65 -20.93 -13.75 1.15
CA ALA A 65 -19.84 -13.31 0.26
C ALA A 65 -20.14 -13.56 -1.22
N ALA A 66 -20.75 -14.70 -1.54
CA ALA A 66 -21.14 -15.08 -2.88
C ALA A 66 -22.16 -14.11 -3.53
N ALA A 67 -22.95 -13.42 -2.74
CA ALA A 67 -23.88 -12.40 -3.23
C ALA A 67 -23.17 -11.13 -3.73
N LEU A 68 -21.91 -10.91 -3.30
CA LEU A 68 -21.10 -9.74 -3.68
C LEU A 68 -20.14 -10.06 -4.82
N SER A 69 -19.54 -11.26 -4.83
CA SER A 69 -18.58 -11.62 -5.87
C SER A 69 -18.62 -13.12 -6.18
N LYS A 70 -18.45 -13.45 -7.46
CA LYS A 70 -18.31 -14.81 -7.96
C LYS A 70 -16.90 -15.39 -7.84
N ALA A 71 -15.95 -14.65 -7.25
CA ALA A 71 -14.57 -15.10 -7.04
C ALA A 71 -14.55 -16.45 -6.28
N PRO A 72 -13.79 -17.47 -6.75
CA PRO A 72 -13.80 -18.81 -6.15
C PRO A 72 -13.50 -18.82 -4.64
N GLN A 73 -12.60 -17.94 -4.19
CA GLN A 73 -12.22 -17.81 -2.78
C GLN A 73 -13.33 -17.24 -1.90
N LEU A 74 -14.36 -16.63 -2.50
CA LEU A 74 -15.56 -16.16 -1.81
C LEU A 74 -16.74 -17.15 -1.88
N GLN A 75 -16.51 -18.35 -2.46
CA GLN A 75 -17.47 -19.43 -2.56
C GLN A 75 -17.15 -20.61 -1.64
N LYS A 76 -15.88 -20.88 -1.38
CA LYS A 76 -15.38 -22.02 -0.61
C LYS A 76 -14.10 -21.65 0.15
N PRO A 77 -13.75 -22.36 1.23
CA PRO A 77 -12.48 -22.16 1.93
C PRO A 77 -11.27 -22.28 1.01
N ALA A 78 -10.26 -21.45 1.26
CA ALA A 78 -9.03 -21.41 0.49
C ALA A 78 -7.80 -21.38 1.42
N PRO A 79 -6.74 -22.17 1.13
CA PRO A 79 -5.48 -22.05 1.83
C PRO A 79 -4.82 -20.71 1.54
N VAL A 80 -4.12 -20.15 2.53
CA VAL A 80 -3.53 -18.82 2.45
C VAL A 80 -2.04 -18.87 2.72
N THR A 81 -1.26 -18.24 1.82
CA THR A 81 0.10 -17.80 2.08
C THR A 81 0.05 -16.30 2.35
N ALA A 82 0.60 -15.86 3.48
CA ALA A 82 0.53 -14.45 3.86
C ALA A 82 1.88 -13.94 4.38
N ARG A 83 2.01 -12.62 4.48
CA ARG A 83 3.22 -11.99 5.02
C ARG A 83 2.87 -10.71 5.76
N PHE A 84 3.22 -10.64 7.04
CA PHE A 84 3.30 -9.36 7.74
C PHE A 84 4.63 -8.66 7.44
N SER A 85 4.64 -7.33 7.46
CA SER A 85 5.85 -6.56 7.20
C SER A 85 5.82 -5.18 7.83
N MET A 86 7.01 -4.59 7.97
CA MET A 86 7.19 -3.16 8.22
C MET A 86 7.31 -2.42 6.90
N GLY A 87 6.75 -1.22 6.80
CA GLY A 87 6.86 -0.40 5.60
C GLY A 87 8.31 0.00 5.29
N GLY A 88 8.61 0.15 3.99
CA GLY A 88 9.93 0.55 3.50
C GLY A 88 10.88 -0.61 3.19
N SER A 89 12.06 -0.26 2.66
CA SER A 89 13.08 -1.19 2.19
C SER A 89 14.21 -1.47 3.20
N ASN A 90 14.13 -0.92 4.42
CA ASN A 90 15.11 -1.20 5.47
C ASN A 90 14.75 -2.48 6.25
N PRO A 91 15.51 -3.59 6.10
CA PRO A 91 15.22 -4.83 6.83
C PRO A 91 15.53 -4.75 8.34
N LYS A 92 16.21 -3.67 8.78
CA LYS A 92 16.58 -3.43 10.18
C LYS A 92 15.73 -2.34 10.83
N VAL A 93 14.63 -1.92 10.21
CA VAL A 93 13.75 -0.90 10.79
C VAL A 93 13.23 -1.36 12.15
N SER A 94 13.24 -0.46 13.14
CA SER A 94 12.70 -0.77 14.47
C SER A 94 11.18 -0.99 14.39
N ASP A 95 10.67 -2.01 15.09
CA ASP A 95 9.23 -2.27 15.22
C ASP A 95 8.52 -1.15 16.00
N LYS A 96 9.29 -0.33 16.75
CA LYS A 96 8.81 0.85 17.46
C LYS A 96 8.62 2.07 16.55
N ALA A 97 9.16 2.03 15.32
CA ALA A 97 9.23 3.20 14.45
C ALA A 97 7.85 3.79 14.12
N LYS A 98 7.77 5.13 14.19
CA LYS A 98 6.63 5.95 13.75
C LYS A 98 7.14 7.09 12.85
N PRO A 99 6.39 7.55 11.88
CA PRO A 99 5.17 6.96 11.33
C PRO A 99 5.51 5.89 10.26
N VAL A 100 5.58 4.63 10.66
CA VAL A 100 5.85 3.51 9.73
C VAL A 100 4.62 2.59 9.69
N THR A 101 4.13 2.32 8.49
CA THR A 101 3.01 1.39 8.28
C THR A 101 3.44 -0.04 8.60
N ARG A 102 2.50 -0.82 9.11
CA ARG A 102 2.58 -2.29 9.07
C ARG A 102 1.86 -2.74 7.82
N GLY A 103 2.44 -3.69 7.11
CA GLY A 103 1.88 -4.25 5.90
C GLY A 103 1.33 -5.64 6.14
N PHE A 104 0.28 -6.00 5.42
CA PHE A 104 -0.28 -7.33 5.39
C PHE A 104 -0.57 -7.71 3.94
N ALA A 105 0.26 -8.59 3.39
CA ALA A 105 0.08 -9.16 2.07
C ALA A 105 -0.40 -10.60 2.18
N MET A 106 -1.29 -11.02 1.31
CA MET A 106 -1.79 -12.39 1.30
C MET A 106 -2.17 -12.84 -0.09
N ARG A 107 -2.07 -14.15 -0.28
CA ARG A 107 -2.53 -14.90 -1.44
C ARG A 107 -3.49 -15.98 -0.94
N LEU A 108 -4.72 -15.92 -1.40
CA LEU A 108 -5.71 -16.96 -1.24
C LEU A 108 -5.58 -17.87 -2.47
N ASN A 109 -5.05 -19.07 -2.25
CA ASN A 109 -4.70 -19.98 -3.34
C ASN A 109 -5.95 -20.74 -3.83
N ASP A 110 -6.15 -20.77 -5.14
CA ASP A 110 -7.18 -21.61 -5.77
C ASP A 110 -6.71 -22.08 -7.15
N PRO A 111 -6.99 -23.32 -7.57
CA PRO A 111 -6.63 -23.82 -8.89
C PRO A 111 -7.20 -23.01 -10.07
N ALA A 112 -8.31 -22.28 -9.84
CA ALA A 112 -8.92 -21.42 -10.86
C ALA A 112 -8.30 -20.02 -10.93
N GLY A 113 -7.30 -19.74 -10.12
CA GLY A 113 -6.58 -18.46 -10.04
C GLY A 113 -6.51 -17.95 -8.61
N ASP A 114 -5.34 -17.42 -8.26
CA ASP A 114 -5.09 -16.86 -6.93
C ASP A 114 -5.80 -15.51 -6.76
N MET A 115 -6.07 -15.13 -5.51
CA MET A 115 -6.55 -13.79 -5.15
C MET A 115 -5.54 -13.15 -4.21
N VAL A 116 -4.94 -12.04 -4.66
CA VAL A 116 -3.89 -11.35 -3.90
C VAL A 116 -4.34 -9.98 -3.42
N PHE A 117 -4.13 -9.74 -2.13
CA PHE A 117 -4.31 -8.43 -1.51
C PHE A 117 -3.03 -7.96 -0.82
N VAL A 118 -2.78 -6.66 -0.88
CA VAL A 118 -1.71 -5.99 -0.14
C VAL A 118 -2.31 -4.78 0.57
N LEU A 119 -2.31 -4.86 1.89
CA LEU A 119 -2.96 -3.91 2.78
C LEU A 119 -1.94 -3.26 3.71
N ILE A 120 -2.31 -2.13 4.27
CA ILE A 120 -1.49 -1.38 5.23
C ILE A 120 -2.29 -0.99 6.47
N SER A 121 -1.61 -0.72 7.57
CA SER A 121 -2.22 -0.33 8.86
C SER A 121 -2.68 1.15 8.89
N ALA A 122 -3.12 1.67 7.77
CA ALA A 122 -3.69 3.01 7.62
C ALA A 122 -4.78 3.00 6.54
N PRO A 123 -5.87 3.76 6.67
CA PRO A 123 -6.98 3.78 5.72
C PRO A 123 -6.67 4.57 4.44
N VAL A 124 -5.49 5.17 4.36
CA VAL A 124 -5.04 5.98 3.22
C VAL A 124 -3.60 5.66 2.82
N PHE A 125 -3.31 5.81 1.55
CA PHE A 125 -1.94 5.79 1.02
C PHE A 125 -1.27 7.15 1.19
N SER A 126 0.06 7.18 1.05
CA SER A 126 0.85 8.39 1.28
C SER A 126 0.82 9.39 0.12
N THR A 127 0.45 8.96 -1.09
CA THR A 127 0.48 9.78 -2.30
C THR A 127 -0.66 9.40 -3.24
N ARG A 128 -1.08 10.34 -4.10
CA ARG A 128 -2.19 10.17 -5.02
C ARG A 128 -1.74 9.64 -6.39
N THR A 129 -0.55 10.04 -6.85
CA THR A 129 -0.02 9.62 -8.17
C THR A 129 1.40 9.09 -8.08
N PRO A 130 1.85 8.31 -9.07
CA PRO A 130 3.24 7.83 -9.16
C PRO A 130 4.28 8.95 -9.19
N GLU A 131 3.99 10.07 -9.89
CA GLU A 131 4.88 11.24 -9.95
C GLU A 131 5.01 11.88 -8.57
N GLN A 132 3.90 12.00 -7.85
CA GLN A 132 3.90 12.51 -6.47
C GLN A 132 4.68 11.58 -5.53
N LEU A 133 4.57 10.24 -5.73
CA LEU A 133 5.36 9.27 -4.99
C LEU A 133 6.85 9.45 -5.26
N LEU A 134 7.25 9.54 -6.52
CA LEU A 134 8.64 9.76 -6.90
C LEU A 134 9.18 11.08 -6.34
N ALA A 135 8.44 12.17 -6.47
CA ALA A 135 8.81 13.48 -5.91
C ALA A 135 8.92 13.43 -4.37
N SER A 136 8.03 12.70 -3.69
CA SER A 136 8.09 12.45 -2.25
C SER A 136 9.36 11.71 -1.83
N LEU A 137 9.74 10.67 -2.58
CA LEU A 137 10.97 9.90 -2.34
C LEU A 137 12.22 10.76 -2.59
N GLN A 138 12.23 11.57 -3.64
CA GLN A 138 13.32 12.50 -3.95
C GLN A 138 13.49 13.57 -2.87
N ALA A 139 12.39 14.19 -2.40
CA ALA A 139 12.41 15.18 -1.33
C ALA A 139 12.94 14.61 -0.01
N ARG A 140 12.70 13.32 0.27
CA ARG A 140 13.10 12.59 1.49
C ARG A 140 14.38 11.77 1.33
N LYS A 141 15.05 11.86 0.17
CA LYS A 141 16.33 11.16 -0.03
C LYS A 141 17.35 11.65 1.01
N PRO A 142 18.00 10.73 1.75
CA PRO A 142 19.04 11.10 2.72
C PRO A 142 20.20 11.81 2.04
N GLY A 143 20.66 12.90 2.66
CA GLY A 143 21.88 13.60 2.33
C GLY A 143 23.14 12.89 2.86
N PRO A 144 24.33 13.53 2.76
CA PRO A 144 25.58 12.97 3.26
C PRO A 144 25.59 12.72 4.77
N ASP A 145 24.77 13.43 5.54
CA ASP A 145 24.58 13.27 6.99
C ASP A 145 23.56 12.17 7.35
N GLY A 146 23.03 11.44 6.34
CA GLY A 146 22.02 10.41 6.52
C GLY A 146 20.61 10.95 6.78
N LYS A 147 20.38 12.26 6.72
CA LYS A 147 19.06 12.88 6.94
C LYS A 147 18.53 13.54 5.66
N PRO A 148 17.21 13.56 5.47
CA PRO A 148 16.58 14.35 4.40
C PRO A 148 16.81 15.85 4.61
N ASP A 149 16.89 16.60 3.51
CA ASP A 149 16.88 18.06 3.51
C ASP A 149 15.50 18.57 3.98
N ALA A 150 15.48 19.22 5.14
CA ALA A 150 14.24 19.70 5.77
C ALA A 150 13.47 20.72 4.91
N GLU A 151 14.19 21.61 4.19
CA GLU A 151 13.54 22.61 3.33
C GLU A 151 12.90 21.96 2.09
N LYS A 152 13.54 20.95 1.50
CA LYS A 152 12.93 20.18 0.39
C LYS A 152 11.69 19.43 0.83
N VAL A 153 11.74 18.79 2.00
CA VAL A 153 10.58 18.10 2.56
C VAL A 153 9.45 19.08 2.83
N LYS A 154 9.74 20.22 3.44
CA LYS A 154 8.78 21.28 3.75
C LYS A 154 8.13 21.85 2.47
N ALA A 155 8.91 22.14 1.44
CA ALA A 155 8.41 22.63 0.16
C ALA A 155 7.51 21.59 -0.53
N PHE A 156 7.91 20.30 -0.53
CA PHE A 156 7.10 19.21 -1.07
C PHE A 156 5.75 19.09 -0.33
N VAL A 157 5.76 19.09 1.00
CA VAL A 157 4.55 18.97 1.82
C VAL A 157 3.62 20.18 1.61
N ALA A 158 4.17 21.39 1.51
CA ALA A 158 3.38 22.61 1.26
C ALA A 158 2.64 22.55 -0.10
N ALA A 159 3.29 21.97 -1.12
CA ALA A 159 2.68 21.76 -2.43
C ALA A 159 1.72 20.55 -2.50
N ASN A 160 1.84 19.61 -1.56
CA ASN A 160 1.12 18.32 -1.55
C ASN A 160 0.60 17.98 -0.14
N PRO A 161 -0.35 18.77 0.42
CA PRO A 161 -0.77 18.63 1.83
C PRO A 161 -1.43 17.28 2.14
N GLU A 162 -2.08 16.62 1.18
CA GLU A 162 -2.69 15.31 1.33
C GLU A 162 -1.68 14.21 1.71
N THR A 163 -0.40 14.39 1.35
CA THR A 163 0.67 13.42 1.67
C THR A 163 1.00 13.32 3.16
N THR A 164 0.47 14.22 3.96
CA THR A 164 0.62 14.19 5.43
C THR A 164 -0.40 13.29 6.12
N ARG A 165 -1.51 12.96 5.47
CA ARG A 165 -2.66 12.26 6.08
C ARG A 165 -2.29 10.90 6.67
N GLN A 166 -1.53 10.10 5.91
CA GLN A 166 -1.10 8.78 6.39
C GLN A 166 -0.20 8.88 7.63
N ALA A 167 0.78 9.77 7.60
CA ALA A 167 1.66 9.98 8.75
C ALA A 167 0.90 10.52 9.97
N ALA A 168 -0.03 11.43 9.77
CA ALA A 168 -0.88 11.95 10.84
C ALA A 168 -1.73 10.83 11.47
N TRP A 169 -2.34 9.96 10.65
CA TRP A 169 -3.08 8.79 11.12
C TRP A 169 -2.24 7.88 12.01
N LEU A 170 -1.02 7.54 11.56
CA LEU A 170 -0.12 6.65 12.28
C LEU A 170 0.43 7.28 13.58
N ASN A 171 0.73 8.58 13.55
CA ASN A 171 1.24 9.30 14.73
C ASN A 171 0.19 9.46 15.84
N ALA A 172 -1.09 9.61 15.46
CA ALA A 172 -2.20 9.75 16.40
C ALA A 172 -2.56 8.45 17.14
N ARG A 173 -1.93 7.33 16.82
CA ARG A 173 -2.25 6.00 17.38
C ARG A 173 -1.04 5.40 18.09
N PRO A 174 -1.27 4.56 19.12
CA PRO A 174 -0.19 3.79 19.73
C PRO A 174 0.45 2.84 18.71
N VAL A 175 1.71 2.47 18.96
CA VAL A 175 2.34 1.37 18.22
C VAL A 175 1.59 0.09 18.55
N PRO A 176 1.16 -0.71 17.57
CA PRO A 176 0.48 -1.98 17.83
C PRO A 176 1.35 -2.92 18.65
N ALA A 177 0.74 -3.66 19.57
CA ALA A 177 1.46 -4.66 20.36
C ALA A 177 1.88 -5.89 19.52
N SER A 178 1.22 -6.11 18.37
CA SER A 178 1.45 -7.23 17.47
C SER A 178 1.13 -6.82 16.03
N PHE A 179 1.74 -7.48 15.05
CA PHE A 179 1.23 -7.48 13.67
C PHE A 179 -0.22 -7.97 13.59
N ALA A 180 -0.59 -8.96 14.42
CA ALA A 180 -1.95 -9.50 14.47
C ALA A 180 -2.92 -8.64 15.29
N GLY A 181 -2.47 -7.56 15.89
CA GLY A 181 -3.24 -6.69 16.79
C GLY A 181 -3.68 -5.36 16.20
N VAL A 182 -3.69 -5.21 14.86
CA VAL A 182 -4.05 -3.97 14.17
C VAL A 182 -4.86 -4.27 12.92
N ASP A 183 -5.78 -3.35 12.57
CA ASP A 183 -6.55 -3.42 11.33
C ASP A 183 -5.66 -3.08 10.12
N TYR A 184 -5.99 -3.68 8.96
CA TYR A 184 -5.32 -3.44 7.69
C TYR A 184 -6.31 -3.04 6.61
N TRP A 185 -6.00 -1.99 5.88
CA TRP A 185 -6.83 -1.43 4.81
C TRP A 185 -6.22 -1.67 3.44
N GLY A 186 -7.04 -2.18 2.51
CA GLY A 186 -6.81 -2.06 1.09
C GLY A 186 -7.26 -0.67 0.66
N VAL A 187 -6.30 0.20 0.36
CA VAL A 187 -6.55 1.63 0.09
C VAL A 187 -7.19 1.89 -1.28
N HIS A 188 -7.22 0.89 -2.16
CA HIS A 188 -7.83 0.95 -3.49
C HIS A 188 -9.30 0.53 -3.46
N ALA A 189 -10.09 1.05 -4.40
CA ALA A 189 -11.49 0.72 -4.57
C ALA A 189 -11.66 -0.42 -5.60
N TYR A 190 -12.05 -1.60 -5.14
CA TYR A 190 -12.28 -2.76 -6.00
C TYR A 190 -13.74 -2.81 -6.47
N THR A 191 -13.95 -3.31 -7.70
CA THR A 191 -15.28 -3.70 -8.19
C THR A 191 -15.50 -5.18 -7.93
N LEU A 192 -16.51 -5.50 -7.14
CA LEU A 192 -16.97 -6.85 -6.87
C LEU A 192 -18.12 -7.18 -7.82
N THR A 193 -18.07 -8.32 -8.51
CA THR A 193 -19.10 -8.75 -9.48
C THR A 193 -19.62 -10.13 -9.08
N ASN A 194 -20.90 -10.23 -8.81
CA ASN A 194 -21.54 -11.50 -8.44
C ASN A 194 -21.88 -12.38 -9.66
N ALA A 195 -22.44 -13.57 -9.42
CA ALA A 195 -22.80 -14.52 -10.47
C ALA A 195 -23.91 -14.02 -11.42
N LYS A 196 -24.69 -13.00 -11.02
CA LYS A 196 -25.72 -12.38 -11.85
C LYS A 196 -25.18 -11.21 -12.70
N GLY A 197 -23.89 -10.85 -12.54
CA GLY A 197 -23.29 -9.70 -13.19
C GLY A 197 -23.56 -8.36 -12.46
N GLU A 198 -24.19 -8.38 -11.29
CA GLU A 198 -24.38 -7.18 -10.47
C GLU A 198 -23.06 -6.76 -9.86
N THR A 199 -22.78 -5.46 -9.86
CA THR A 199 -21.50 -4.91 -9.39
C THR A 199 -21.68 -4.05 -8.13
N LYS A 200 -20.66 -4.09 -7.26
CA LYS A 200 -20.51 -3.20 -6.12
C LYS A 200 -19.07 -2.70 -6.05
N THR A 201 -18.87 -1.41 -5.84
CA THR A 201 -17.55 -0.87 -5.55
C THR A 201 -17.32 -0.87 -4.05
N ALA A 202 -16.15 -1.34 -3.62
CA ALA A 202 -15.81 -1.44 -2.21
C ALA A 202 -14.33 -1.23 -1.93
N ARG A 203 -13.99 -0.69 -0.76
CA ARG A 203 -12.66 -0.85 -0.15
C ARG A 203 -12.66 -2.05 0.78
N LEU A 204 -11.55 -2.76 0.81
CA LEU A 204 -11.42 -3.97 1.62
C LEU A 204 -10.64 -3.66 2.89
N LYS A 205 -11.04 -4.29 4.00
CA LYS A 205 -10.40 -4.12 5.30
C LYS A 205 -10.34 -5.46 6.01
N PHE A 206 -9.18 -5.80 6.58
CA PHE A 206 -9.05 -6.86 7.56
C PHE A 206 -9.13 -6.27 8.95
N VAL A 207 -10.14 -6.67 9.68
CA VAL A 207 -10.40 -6.26 11.06
C VAL A 207 -9.81 -7.30 11.99
N ALA A 208 -8.80 -6.93 12.79
CA ALA A 208 -8.18 -7.84 13.74
C ALA A 208 -9.16 -8.19 14.88
N ALA A 209 -9.21 -9.48 15.25
CA ALA A 209 -10.05 -9.94 16.35
C ALA A 209 -9.55 -9.39 17.70
N ASP A 210 -8.23 -9.35 17.89
CA ASP A 210 -7.60 -8.93 19.15
C ASP A 210 -6.73 -7.69 18.92
N LYS A 211 -7.32 -6.50 19.04
CA LYS A 211 -6.57 -5.25 18.87
C LYS A 211 -5.92 -4.81 20.18
N ALA A 212 -4.63 -4.47 20.10
CA ALA A 212 -3.88 -3.93 21.22
C ALA A 212 -2.82 -2.95 20.77
N GLY A 213 -2.73 -1.80 21.43
CA GLY A 213 -1.65 -0.83 21.30
C GLY A 213 -0.79 -0.82 22.56
N LEU A 214 0.49 -0.50 22.40
CA LEU A 214 1.42 -0.35 23.52
C LEU A 214 1.32 1.05 24.09
N SER A 215 1.32 1.18 25.41
CA SER A 215 1.60 2.44 26.09
C SER A 215 3.05 2.86 25.85
N ASP A 216 3.38 4.11 26.15
CA ASP A 216 4.75 4.62 25.98
C ASP A 216 5.78 3.85 26.83
N ASP A 217 5.40 3.43 28.04
CA ASP A 217 6.29 2.68 28.93
C ASP A 217 6.46 1.23 28.47
N GLU A 218 5.40 0.58 28.02
CA GLU A 218 5.49 -0.74 27.39
C GLU A 218 6.35 -0.69 26.13
N LEU A 219 6.18 0.34 25.29
CA LEU A 219 6.95 0.52 24.06
C LEU A 219 8.44 0.72 24.37
N LYS A 220 8.79 1.50 25.40
CA LYS A 220 10.18 1.68 25.84
C LYS A 220 10.83 0.37 26.27
N ALA A 221 10.07 -0.47 26.97
CA ALA A 221 10.56 -1.77 27.49
C ALA A 221 10.75 -2.83 26.39
N LYS A 222 10.11 -2.69 25.22
CA LYS A 222 10.28 -3.65 24.12
C LYS A 222 11.66 -3.53 23.47
N PRO A 223 12.26 -4.63 22.97
CA PRO A 223 13.40 -4.58 22.06
C PRO A 223 13.01 -3.93 20.73
N ASP A 224 14.00 -3.55 19.91
CA ASP A 224 13.74 -2.94 18.59
C ASP A 224 13.13 -3.90 17.56
N SER A 225 13.29 -5.19 17.76
CA SER A 225 12.66 -6.24 16.96
C SER A 225 11.89 -7.17 17.89
N PHE A 226 10.60 -6.94 18.08
CA PHE A 226 9.76 -7.73 18.98
C PHE A 226 8.57 -8.41 18.29
N TYR A 227 8.19 -7.96 17.10
CA TYR A 227 6.98 -8.49 16.46
C TYR A 227 7.08 -9.96 16.05
N ALA A 228 8.26 -10.43 15.61
CA ALA A 228 8.43 -11.81 15.22
C ALA A 228 8.30 -12.77 16.41
N ASP A 229 8.89 -12.41 17.55
CA ASP A 229 8.84 -13.21 18.78
C ASP A 229 7.43 -13.17 19.38
N GLU A 230 6.78 -11.99 19.43
CA GLU A 230 5.38 -11.85 19.88
C GLU A 230 4.46 -12.74 19.03
N LEU A 231 4.63 -12.69 17.71
CA LEU A 231 3.79 -13.47 16.80
C LEU A 231 3.99 -14.98 16.98
N LYS A 232 5.23 -15.42 17.19
CA LYS A 232 5.55 -16.83 17.49
C LYS A 232 4.88 -17.28 18.80
N GLU A 233 4.96 -16.46 19.83
CA GLU A 233 4.32 -16.71 21.13
C GLU A 233 2.80 -16.75 20.99
N ARG A 234 2.22 -15.77 20.30
CA ARG A 234 0.78 -15.69 20.04
C ARG A 234 0.27 -16.93 19.33
N LEU A 235 0.91 -17.35 18.23
CA LEU A 235 0.51 -18.52 17.46
C LEU A 235 0.72 -19.83 18.23
N GLY A 236 1.62 -19.85 19.21
CA GLY A 236 1.75 -20.96 20.15
C GLY A 236 0.56 -21.11 21.12
N ARG A 237 -0.18 -20.02 21.37
CA ARG A 237 -1.41 -20.03 22.19
C ARG A 237 -2.69 -20.27 21.37
N GLY A 238 -2.65 -20.00 20.09
CA GLY A 238 -3.79 -20.17 19.18
C GLY A 238 -3.67 -19.33 17.92
N PRO A 239 -4.55 -19.54 16.94
CA PRO A 239 -4.49 -18.83 15.67
C PRO A 239 -4.82 -17.33 15.83
N ALA A 240 -4.22 -16.50 14.98
CA ALA A 240 -4.62 -15.11 14.81
C ALA A 240 -5.74 -14.99 13.77
N ARG A 241 -6.78 -14.21 14.07
CA ARG A 241 -7.96 -14.08 13.22
C ARG A 241 -8.19 -12.65 12.77
N PHE A 242 -8.67 -12.54 11.52
CA PHE A 242 -9.09 -11.28 10.92
C PHE A 242 -10.39 -11.49 10.15
N ASP A 243 -11.31 -10.59 10.31
CA ASP A 243 -12.50 -10.54 9.47
C ASP A 243 -12.24 -9.67 8.24
N LEU A 244 -12.42 -10.22 7.05
CA LEU A 244 -12.41 -9.47 5.81
C LEU A 244 -13.77 -8.83 5.60
N VAL A 245 -13.79 -7.52 5.51
CA VAL A 245 -15.01 -6.76 5.24
C VAL A 245 -14.87 -5.91 3.99
N ALA A 246 -15.98 -5.76 3.25
CA ALA A 246 -16.14 -4.83 2.15
C ALA A 246 -16.87 -3.58 2.65
N ILE A 247 -16.22 -2.43 2.59
CA ILE A 247 -16.80 -1.11 2.87
C ILE A 247 -17.35 -0.61 1.54
N LEU A 248 -18.67 -0.60 1.36
CA LEU A 248 -19.31 -0.28 0.10
C LEU A 248 -19.26 1.23 -0.18
N ALA A 249 -18.96 1.58 -1.43
CA ALA A 249 -18.94 2.95 -1.88
C ALA A 249 -20.35 3.56 -1.89
N GLU A 250 -20.43 4.84 -1.58
CA GLU A 250 -21.61 5.69 -1.80
C GLU A 250 -21.33 6.72 -2.89
N PRO A 251 -22.36 7.29 -3.52
CA PRO A 251 -22.18 8.35 -4.51
C PRO A 251 -21.32 9.50 -3.99
N GLY A 252 -20.24 9.81 -4.74
CA GLY A 252 -19.27 10.84 -4.39
C GLY A 252 -18.01 10.34 -3.64
N ASP A 253 -17.94 9.07 -3.28
CA ASP A 253 -16.70 8.50 -2.77
C ASP A 253 -15.63 8.42 -3.86
N PRO A 254 -14.41 8.96 -3.65
CA PRO A 254 -13.35 8.88 -4.65
C PRO A 254 -12.84 7.43 -4.76
N THR A 255 -12.85 6.90 -5.99
CA THR A 255 -12.38 5.55 -6.31
C THR A 255 -10.95 5.51 -6.84
N ASN A 256 -10.43 6.66 -7.26
CA ASN A 256 -9.12 6.84 -7.89
C ASN A 256 -8.13 7.68 -7.07
N ASP A 257 -8.46 8.00 -5.84
CA ASP A 257 -7.56 8.71 -4.91
C ASP A 257 -7.38 7.93 -3.61
N ALA A 258 -6.27 7.22 -3.51
CA ALA A 258 -5.93 6.42 -2.35
C ALA A 258 -5.54 7.27 -1.11
N THR A 259 -5.38 8.59 -1.24
CA THR A 259 -5.08 9.50 -0.10
C THR A 259 -6.32 9.98 0.64
N VAL A 260 -7.51 9.67 0.13
CA VAL A 260 -8.79 10.06 0.75
C VAL A 260 -9.38 8.88 1.51
N GLN A 261 -9.62 9.04 2.79
CA GLN A 261 -10.35 8.07 3.60
C GLN A 261 -11.84 8.19 3.34
N TRP A 262 -12.51 7.06 3.13
CA TRP A 262 -13.98 7.04 3.15
C TRP A 262 -14.48 7.09 4.61
N PRO A 263 -15.61 7.74 4.90
CA PRO A 263 -16.18 7.78 6.25
C PRO A 263 -16.83 6.42 6.60
N GLU A 264 -16.02 5.44 7.00
CA GLU A 264 -16.40 4.03 7.20
C GLU A 264 -17.64 3.84 8.08
N GLU A 265 -17.78 4.69 9.12
CA GLU A 265 -18.93 4.66 10.05
C GLU A 265 -20.26 5.00 9.39
N GLN A 266 -20.22 5.66 8.22
CA GLN A 266 -21.38 6.06 7.42
C GLN A 266 -21.56 5.15 6.18
N ARG A 267 -20.78 4.11 6.05
CA ARG A 267 -20.80 3.20 4.90
C ARG A 267 -21.35 1.85 5.30
N LYS A 268 -22.13 1.25 4.41
CA LYS A 268 -22.55 -0.13 4.57
C LYS A 268 -21.31 -1.04 4.49
N THR A 269 -21.18 -1.90 5.48
CA THR A 269 -20.09 -2.88 5.56
C THR A 269 -20.67 -4.28 5.42
N GLU A 270 -20.08 -5.10 4.55
CA GLU A 270 -20.47 -6.48 4.31
C GLU A 270 -19.32 -7.43 4.67
N MET A 271 -19.63 -8.48 5.40
CA MET A 271 -18.68 -9.53 5.75
C MET A 271 -18.38 -10.42 4.56
N LEU A 272 -17.09 -10.51 4.18
CA LEU A 272 -16.64 -11.41 3.09
C LEU A 272 -16.09 -12.75 3.60
N GLY A 273 -15.56 -12.80 4.82
CA GLY A 273 -15.04 -14.03 5.41
C GLY A 273 -14.06 -13.78 6.55
N THR A 274 -13.55 -14.87 7.10
CA THR A 274 -12.56 -14.85 8.18
C THR A 274 -11.25 -15.48 7.70
N LEU A 275 -10.16 -14.76 7.89
CA LEU A 275 -8.80 -15.25 7.72
C LEU A 275 -8.27 -15.76 9.07
N THR A 276 -7.82 -16.99 9.09
CA THR A 276 -7.21 -17.64 10.26
C THR A 276 -5.74 -17.95 9.97
N ILE A 277 -4.82 -17.22 10.59
CA ILE A 277 -3.37 -17.45 10.50
C ILE A 277 -3.00 -18.48 11.55
N THR A 278 -2.38 -19.58 11.14
CA THR A 278 -2.12 -20.75 12.00
C THR A 278 -0.65 -20.98 12.32
N ALA A 279 0.27 -20.54 11.45
CA ALA A 279 1.70 -20.73 11.69
C ALA A 279 2.57 -19.72 10.94
N ILE A 280 3.82 -19.59 11.42
CA ILE A 280 4.91 -18.95 10.70
C ILE A 280 5.49 -19.98 9.73
N GLU A 281 5.82 -19.52 8.53
CA GLU A 281 6.50 -20.29 7.48
C GLU A 281 7.93 -19.76 7.28
N PRO A 282 8.84 -20.56 6.69
CA PRO A 282 10.13 -20.07 6.25
C PRO A 282 9.98 -18.89 5.27
N ASP A 283 10.81 -17.86 5.37
CA ASP A 283 10.76 -16.67 4.51
C ASP A 283 10.85 -17.03 3.02
N ALA A 284 11.60 -18.08 2.68
CA ALA A 284 11.69 -18.60 1.30
C ALA A 284 10.33 -18.91 0.67
N THR A 285 9.33 -19.33 1.44
CA THR A 285 7.96 -19.57 0.97
C THR A 285 7.31 -18.30 0.40
N CYS A 286 7.53 -17.16 1.05
CA CYS A 286 7.04 -15.87 0.62
C CYS A 286 7.97 -15.19 -0.40
N ASP A 287 9.27 -15.45 -0.36
CA ASP A 287 10.25 -14.77 -1.20
C ASP A 287 10.30 -15.32 -2.63
N ALA A 288 9.90 -16.57 -2.84
CA ALA A 288 9.79 -17.18 -4.16
C ALA A 288 8.80 -16.45 -5.10
N ARG A 289 7.88 -15.66 -4.55
CA ARG A 289 6.81 -14.99 -5.29
C ARG A 289 6.65 -13.53 -4.85
N THR A 290 6.08 -12.71 -5.75
CA THR A 290 5.51 -11.40 -5.38
C THR A 290 4.08 -11.56 -4.90
N PHE A 291 3.62 -10.61 -4.09
CA PHE A 291 2.20 -10.40 -3.83
C PHE A 291 1.75 -9.24 -4.73
N ASP A 292 1.29 -9.55 -5.93
CA ASP A 292 0.88 -8.53 -6.91
C ASP A 292 -0.64 -8.41 -6.94
N PRO A 293 -1.22 -7.35 -6.35
CA PRO A 293 -2.67 -7.19 -6.27
C PRO A 293 -3.31 -6.71 -7.57
N VAL A 294 -2.52 -6.45 -8.61
CA VAL A 294 -3.00 -6.04 -9.94
C VAL A 294 -3.08 -7.24 -10.86
N ALA A 295 -2.00 -8.04 -10.90
CA ALA A 295 -1.89 -9.18 -11.82
C ALA A 295 -2.65 -10.42 -11.32
N GLU A 296 -2.92 -10.53 -10.02
CA GLU A 296 -3.47 -11.72 -9.39
C GLU A 296 -4.84 -11.41 -8.73
N LEU A 297 -5.82 -11.11 -9.59
CA LEU A 297 -7.23 -10.97 -9.20
C LEU A 297 -8.08 -11.98 -9.99
N PRO A 298 -8.93 -12.78 -9.31
CA PRO A 298 -9.78 -13.75 -9.96
C PRO A 298 -10.97 -13.08 -10.64
N GLU A 299 -11.65 -13.81 -11.51
CA GLU A 299 -12.93 -13.38 -12.06
C GLU A 299 -13.92 -13.06 -10.92
N GLY A 300 -14.59 -11.91 -11.02
CA GLY A 300 -15.50 -11.42 -9.97
C GLY A 300 -14.89 -10.35 -9.07
N ILE A 301 -13.59 -10.05 -9.22
CA ILE A 301 -12.95 -8.90 -8.57
C ILE A 301 -12.09 -8.16 -9.61
N ALA A 302 -12.29 -6.85 -9.73
CA ALA A 302 -11.46 -6.00 -10.57
C ALA A 302 -10.89 -4.84 -9.75
N GLY A 303 -9.65 -4.46 -10.02
CA GLY A 303 -9.04 -3.25 -9.47
C GLY A 303 -9.60 -2.00 -10.14
N PRO A 304 -9.39 -0.80 -9.57
CA PRO A 304 -9.81 0.46 -10.16
C PRO A 304 -9.04 0.73 -11.46
N ALA A 305 -9.77 1.03 -12.53
CA ALA A 305 -9.17 1.27 -13.85
C ALA A 305 -8.45 2.64 -13.95
N ASP A 306 -8.86 3.58 -13.11
CA ASP A 306 -8.44 5.00 -13.13
C ASP A 306 -7.62 5.42 -11.90
N ASP A 307 -7.21 4.48 -11.04
CA ASP A 307 -6.31 4.74 -9.91
C ASP A 307 -4.84 4.58 -10.37
N PRO A 308 -4.09 5.68 -10.54
CA PRO A 308 -2.73 5.62 -11.08
C PRO A 308 -1.74 4.94 -10.13
N ILE A 309 -1.98 4.98 -8.80
CA ILE A 309 -1.17 4.26 -7.82
C ILE A 309 -1.42 2.76 -7.93
N PHE A 310 -2.65 2.32 -8.23
CA PHE A 310 -2.94 0.91 -8.46
C PHE A 310 -2.23 0.40 -9.72
N ALA A 311 -2.32 1.15 -10.83
CA ALA A 311 -1.74 0.78 -12.11
C ALA A 311 -0.21 0.60 -12.08
N VAL A 312 0.53 1.47 -11.37
CA VAL A 312 2.00 1.42 -11.29
C VAL A 312 2.53 0.25 -10.44
N ARG A 313 1.67 -0.43 -9.68
CA ARG A 313 2.11 -1.47 -8.72
C ARG A 313 2.73 -2.68 -9.41
N SER A 314 2.06 -3.27 -10.40
CA SER A 314 2.55 -4.49 -11.04
C SER A 314 3.94 -4.32 -11.67
N PRO A 315 4.22 -3.31 -12.52
CA PRO A 315 5.57 -3.09 -13.01
C PRO A 315 6.59 -2.77 -11.90
N ALA A 316 6.22 -2.06 -10.84
CA ALA A 316 7.11 -1.81 -9.71
C ALA A 316 7.44 -3.10 -8.93
N TYR A 317 6.48 -4.02 -8.77
CA TYR A 317 6.74 -5.33 -8.16
C TYR A 317 7.67 -6.19 -9.02
N ALA A 318 7.53 -6.18 -10.35
CA ALA A 318 8.43 -6.88 -11.26
C ALA A 318 9.88 -6.38 -11.14
N VAL A 319 10.07 -5.05 -11.12
CA VAL A 319 11.40 -4.44 -10.89
C VAL A 319 11.95 -4.80 -9.50
N SER A 320 11.13 -4.76 -8.46
CA SER A 320 11.56 -5.13 -7.11
C SER A 320 11.94 -6.62 -7.01
N LEU A 321 11.24 -7.51 -7.71
CA LEU A 321 11.55 -8.93 -7.77
C LEU A 321 12.89 -9.18 -8.47
N SER A 322 13.12 -8.57 -9.64
CA SER A 322 14.37 -8.74 -10.38
C SER A 322 15.60 -8.33 -9.56
N ARG A 323 15.47 -7.27 -8.73
CA ARG A 323 16.56 -6.81 -7.84
C ARG A 323 16.82 -7.70 -6.62
N ARG A 324 15.90 -8.63 -6.30
CA ARG A 324 16.10 -9.60 -5.21
C ARG A 324 16.79 -10.86 -5.67
N ALA A 325 16.66 -11.19 -6.95
CA ALA A 325 17.20 -12.41 -7.55
C ALA A 325 18.72 -12.31 -7.89
N HIS A 326 19.30 -11.14 -7.65
CA HIS A 326 20.72 -10.82 -7.83
C HIS A 326 21.26 -10.20 -6.56
#